data_6520e8eeffa2dc8607f202d4987879df
#
_entry.id   6520e8eeffa2dc8607f202d4987879df
#
_cell.length_a   1.000
_cell.length_b   1.000
_cell.length_c   1.000
_cell.angle_alpha   90.00
_cell.angle_beta   90.00
_cell.angle_gamma   90.00
#
_symmetry.space_group_name_H-M   'P 1'
#
loop_
_entity.id
_entity.type
_entity.pdbx_description
1 polymer ?
#
loop_
_entity_poly.entity_id
_entity_poly.type
_entity_poly.pdbx_seq_one_letter_code
_entity_poly.pdbx_strand_id
1 'polypeptide(L)'
;MARTDDLNVWRIFCEVVQAGGVNAACDVLECEPSTVSRALKAIETEIGAPIFLREGRHLKLTELGTRAYDKAIKLLNVHELMIQDLKGDQNALSGTIRLASHSGISSIEITPHLIEFRKTYPDITLELHDLTKQIPEIFHLADTPPIHLAAGYGPNRPIDGLVARYLGEMPFLCCASPLYLERFGAPHHPSECVNHIGILINSPTRVATQELIRDGIAYPLRWKSSMSFKNLMAVRTAAVLGAGIVPDLPLFHAVEALRSGQLKTILEGWRCHLLPALFMRHRKPMKKDGYVFFLTGWRNVNKRHLINYARNFLSSMVNYTF
;
A
#
# COMPACT_ATOMS: atom_id res chain seq x y z
N MET A 1 6.79 15.64 33.34
CA MET A 1 7.71 14.82 32.53
C MET A 1 6.88 13.78 31.78
N ALA A 2 7.14 13.56 30.50
CA ALA A 2 6.51 12.45 29.79
C ALA A 2 7.03 11.13 30.36
N ARG A 3 6.14 10.18 30.68
CA ARG A 3 6.46 8.88 31.28
C ARG A 3 5.96 7.77 30.36
N THR A 4 6.66 6.67 30.30
CA THR A 4 6.32 5.52 29.43
C THR A 4 5.13 4.71 29.90
N ASP A 5 4.69 4.91 31.15
CA ASP A 5 3.42 4.40 31.68
C ASP A 5 2.21 5.19 31.16
N ASP A 6 2.41 6.39 30.57
CA ASP A 6 1.38 7.14 29.87
C ASP A 6 1.24 6.61 28.43
N LEU A 7 0.09 6.00 28.15
CA LEU A 7 -0.24 5.49 26.82
C LEU A 7 -0.16 6.57 25.71
N ASN A 8 -0.34 7.83 26.07
CA ASN A 8 -0.22 8.93 25.12
C ASN A 8 1.20 9.05 24.53
N VAL A 9 2.23 8.74 25.31
CA VAL A 9 3.62 8.71 24.84
C VAL A 9 3.79 7.70 23.70
N TRP A 10 3.23 6.51 23.86
CA TRP A 10 3.24 5.47 22.82
C TRP A 10 2.37 5.82 21.63
N ARG A 11 1.25 6.53 21.85
CA ARG A 11 0.39 7.03 20.76
C ARG A 11 1.13 8.04 19.90
N ILE A 12 1.81 9.00 20.53
CA ILE A 12 2.67 9.98 19.84
C ILE A 12 3.77 9.28 19.03
N PHE A 13 4.47 8.32 19.62
CA PHE A 13 5.50 7.55 18.92
C PHE A 13 4.95 6.83 17.68
N CYS A 14 3.82 6.16 17.83
CA CYS A 14 3.17 5.48 16.71
C CYS A 14 2.78 6.47 15.60
N GLU A 15 2.30 7.66 15.95
CA GLU A 15 1.94 8.68 14.96
C GLU A 15 3.17 9.22 14.21
N VAL A 16 4.30 9.47 14.90
CA VAL A 16 5.56 9.88 14.25
C VAL A 16 6.02 8.86 13.21
N VAL A 17 5.94 7.57 13.54
CA VAL A 17 6.28 6.49 12.60
C VAL A 17 5.34 6.48 11.40
N GLN A 18 4.05 6.73 11.62
CA GLN A 18 3.02 6.66 10.58
C GLN A 18 3.03 7.87 9.66
N ALA A 19 3.18 9.05 10.24
CA ALA A 19 3.27 10.29 9.49
C ALA A 19 4.61 10.45 8.74
N GLY A 20 5.61 9.62 9.08
CA GLY A 20 6.94 9.67 8.46
C GLY A 20 7.85 10.76 9.01
N GLY A 21 7.46 11.45 10.10
CA GLY A 21 8.28 12.49 10.72
C GLY A 21 7.57 13.29 11.80
N VAL A 22 8.36 14.04 12.56
CA VAL A 22 7.86 14.82 13.71
C VAL A 22 6.85 15.89 13.29
N ASN A 23 7.18 16.69 12.29
CA ASN A 23 6.31 17.80 11.86
C ASN A 23 4.96 17.29 11.34
N ALA A 24 4.97 16.26 10.50
CA ALA A 24 3.74 15.65 10.00
C ALA A 24 2.90 15.01 11.12
N ALA A 25 3.54 14.45 12.15
CA ALA A 25 2.83 13.96 13.34
C ALA A 25 2.21 15.10 14.17
N CYS A 26 2.90 16.23 14.29
CA CYS A 26 2.36 17.42 14.97
C CYS A 26 1.07 17.91 14.32
N ASP A 27 1.04 17.94 12.99
CA ASP A 27 -0.16 18.35 12.23
C ASP A 27 -1.36 17.41 12.51
N VAL A 28 -1.10 16.11 12.65
CA VAL A 28 -2.15 15.11 12.92
C VAL A 28 -2.61 15.13 14.38
N LEU A 29 -1.67 15.35 15.31
CA LEU A 29 -1.92 15.33 16.74
C LEU A 29 -2.36 16.70 17.29
N GLU A 30 -2.33 17.74 16.46
CA GLU A 30 -2.60 19.14 16.84
C GLU A 30 -1.75 19.55 18.07
N CYS A 31 -0.45 19.22 18.06
CA CYS A 31 0.44 19.45 19.18
C CYS A 31 1.79 20.08 18.73
N GLU A 32 2.47 20.68 19.70
CA GLU A 32 3.78 21.31 19.47
C GLU A 32 4.89 20.27 19.27
N PRO A 33 5.90 20.53 18.40
CA PRO A 33 7.05 19.66 18.20
C PRO A 33 7.81 19.30 19.48
N SER A 34 7.80 20.20 20.45
CA SER A 34 8.40 19.99 21.78
C SER A 34 7.73 18.86 22.56
N THR A 35 6.40 18.65 22.37
CA THR A 35 5.64 17.58 22.99
C THR A 35 6.01 16.23 22.38
N VAL A 36 6.09 16.18 21.05
CA VAL A 36 6.52 14.97 20.33
C VAL A 36 7.96 14.61 20.72
N SER A 37 8.87 15.57 20.71
CA SER A 37 10.28 15.33 21.07
C SER A 37 10.44 14.80 22.50
N ARG A 38 9.68 15.34 23.45
CA ARG A 38 9.69 14.87 24.86
C ARG A 38 9.17 13.45 24.99
N ALA A 39 8.11 13.08 24.25
CA ALA A 39 7.57 11.74 24.24
C ALA A 39 8.57 10.72 23.69
N LEU A 40 9.20 11.02 22.54
CA LEU A 40 10.22 10.14 21.96
C LEU A 40 11.42 9.96 22.89
N LYS A 41 11.91 11.07 23.47
CA LYS A 41 13.03 11.01 24.43
C LYS A 41 12.70 10.22 25.69
N ALA A 42 11.46 10.27 26.18
CA ALA A 42 11.02 9.45 27.32
C ALA A 42 11.13 7.96 27.01
N ILE A 43 10.69 7.53 25.82
CA ILE A 43 10.81 6.14 25.39
C ILE A 43 12.27 5.73 25.26
N GLU A 44 13.11 6.52 24.60
CA GLU A 44 14.54 6.22 24.43
C GLU A 44 15.28 6.14 25.76
N THR A 45 14.92 7.02 26.71
CA THR A 45 15.51 7.01 28.06
C THR A 45 15.13 5.74 28.83
N GLU A 46 13.87 5.31 28.77
CA GLU A 46 13.39 4.10 29.45
C GLU A 46 13.98 2.82 28.83
N ILE A 47 14.07 2.78 27.52
CA ILE A 47 14.62 1.62 26.78
C ILE A 47 16.15 1.60 26.85
N GLY A 48 16.80 2.75 27.10
CA GLY A 48 18.25 2.89 27.14
C GLY A 48 18.94 2.90 25.78
N ALA A 49 18.17 3.08 24.68
CA ALA A 49 18.71 3.07 23.33
C ALA A 49 17.82 3.87 22.36
N PRO A 50 18.40 4.41 21.26
CA PRO A 50 17.64 5.18 20.27
C PRO A 50 16.64 4.28 19.51
N ILE A 51 15.42 4.79 19.34
CA ILE A 51 14.37 4.16 18.53
C ILE A 51 14.31 4.69 17.11
N PHE A 52 14.96 5.84 16.85
CA PHE A 52 15.13 6.41 15.52
C PHE A 52 16.59 6.68 15.19
N LEU A 53 16.95 6.51 13.93
CA LEU A 53 18.18 7.00 13.32
C LEU A 53 17.85 8.24 12.48
N ARG A 54 18.78 9.21 12.46
CA ARG A 54 18.71 10.36 11.56
C ARG A 54 19.52 10.05 10.31
N GLU A 55 18.85 9.87 9.20
CA GLU A 55 19.48 9.81 7.87
C GLU A 55 19.15 11.12 7.12
N GLY A 56 20.00 12.12 7.27
CA GLY A 56 19.77 13.47 6.72
C GLY A 56 18.54 14.15 7.34
N ARG A 57 17.53 14.42 6.49
CA ARG A 57 16.25 15.05 6.92
C ARG A 57 15.18 14.02 7.30
N HIS A 58 15.45 12.74 7.16
CA HIS A 58 14.48 11.67 7.40
C HIS A 58 14.76 10.95 8.73
N LEU A 59 13.67 10.57 9.41
CA LEU A 59 13.70 9.69 10.56
C LEU A 59 13.44 8.26 10.09
N LYS A 60 14.35 7.35 10.44
CA LYS A 60 14.23 5.92 10.16
C LYS A 60 14.22 5.15 11.48
N LEU A 61 13.34 4.18 11.62
CA LEU A 61 13.33 3.31 12.79
C LEU A 61 14.61 2.48 12.88
N THR A 62 15.17 2.37 14.09
CA THR A 62 16.14 1.32 14.40
C THR A 62 15.44 -0.04 14.41
N GLU A 63 16.20 -1.14 14.49
CA GLU A 63 15.62 -2.48 14.71
C GLU A 63 14.81 -2.51 16.02
N LEU A 64 15.36 -1.89 17.07
CA LEU A 64 14.67 -1.75 18.36
C LEU A 64 13.42 -0.88 18.23
N GLY A 65 13.50 0.23 17.50
CA GLY A 65 12.35 1.08 17.20
C GLY A 65 11.23 0.34 16.45
N THR A 66 11.59 -0.55 15.52
CA THR A 66 10.61 -1.39 14.81
C THR A 66 9.92 -2.36 15.76
N ARG A 67 10.68 -3.00 16.65
CA ARG A 67 10.12 -3.89 17.68
C ARG A 67 9.25 -3.13 18.69
N ALA A 68 9.68 -1.94 19.13
CA ALA A 68 8.91 -1.07 20.01
C ALA A 68 7.59 -0.65 19.36
N TYR A 69 7.62 -0.27 18.07
CA TYR A 69 6.43 0.09 17.32
C TYR A 69 5.41 -1.05 17.23
N ASP A 70 5.87 -2.26 16.92
CA ASP A 70 5.01 -3.46 16.86
C ASP A 70 4.31 -3.76 18.19
N LYS A 71 5.02 -3.55 19.30
CA LYS A 71 4.47 -3.76 20.65
C LYS A 71 3.55 -2.62 21.10
N ALA A 72 3.93 -1.37 20.82
CA ALA A 72 3.13 -0.20 21.15
C ALA A 72 1.76 -0.24 20.48
N ILE A 73 1.69 -0.61 19.20
CA ILE A 73 0.43 -0.77 18.49
C ILE A 73 -0.46 -1.83 19.16
N LYS A 74 0.10 -2.98 19.53
CA LYS A 74 -0.67 -4.04 20.22
C LYS A 74 -1.20 -3.57 21.56
N LEU A 75 -0.38 -2.85 22.33
CA LEU A 75 -0.77 -2.30 23.61
C LEU A 75 -1.92 -1.29 23.49
N LEU A 76 -1.82 -0.36 22.54
CA LEU A 76 -2.85 0.64 22.27
C LEU A 76 -4.17 -0.01 21.84
N ASN A 77 -4.12 -1.06 21.02
CA ASN A 77 -5.30 -1.80 20.61
C ASN A 77 -5.97 -2.53 21.78
N VAL A 78 -5.16 -3.22 22.62
CA VAL A 78 -5.71 -3.91 23.82
C VAL A 78 -6.37 -2.91 24.77
N HIS A 79 -5.73 -1.76 25.01
CA HIS A 79 -6.32 -0.71 25.83
C HIS A 79 -7.64 -0.21 25.25
N GLU A 80 -7.71 -0.02 23.95
CA GLU A 80 -8.90 0.48 23.27
C GLU A 80 -10.05 -0.53 23.35
N LEU A 81 -9.76 -1.82 23.12
CA LEU A 81 -10.73 -2.92 23.30
C LEU A 81 -11.23 -3.02 24.75
N MET A 82 -10.33 -2.90 25.72
CA MET A 82 -10.69 -2.91 27.15
C MET A 82 -11.66 -1.75 27.49
N ILE A 83 -11.39 -0.55 27.02
CA ILE A 83 -12.29 0.60 27.27
C ILE A 83 -13.65 0.38 26.63
N GLN A 84 -13.71 -0.29 25.48
CA GLN A 84 -14.98 -0.63 24.82
C GLN A 84 -15.78 -1.66 25.60
N ASP A 85 -15.15 -2.76 26.00
CA ASP A 85 -15.77 -3.79 26.84
C ASP A 85 -16.36 -3.22 28.13
N LEU A 86 -15.64 -2.27 28.77
CA LEU A 86 -16.10 -1.63 30.00
C LEU A 86 -17.21 -0.61 29.80
N LYS A 87 -17.34 -0.04 28.61
CA LYS A 87 -18.42 0.92 28.29
C LYS A 87 -19.77 0.23 28.04
N GLY A 88 -19.81 -1.08 27.91
CA GLY A 88 -21.00 -1.88 27.68
C GLY A 88 -21.68 -1.61 26.34
N ASP A 89 -22.73 -2.34 26.03
CA ASP A 89 -23.47 -2.37 24.75
C ASP A 89 -24.03 -1.02 24.23
N GLN A 90 -23.91 0.06 24.99
CA GLN A 90 -24.40 1.38 24.57
C GLN A 90 -23.61 2.01 23.41
N ASN A 91 -22.48 1.40 23.00
CA ASN A 91 -21.67 1.82 21.86
C ASN A 91 -21.16 0.62 21.04
N ALA A 92 -21.99 -0.39 20.82
CA ALA A 92 -21.65 -1.38 19.79
C ALA A 92 -21.35 -0.62 18.49
N LEU A 93 -20.10 -0.77 18.01
CA LEU A 93 -19.67 -0.13 16.78
C LEU A 93 -20.48 -0.72 15.63
N SER A 94 -21.46 0.02 15.21
CA SER A 94 -22.34 -0.33 14.09
C SER A 94 -22.25 0.74 13.01
N GLY A 95 -22.65 0.41 11.81
CA GLY A 95 -22.67 1.34 10.69
C GLY A 95 -21.98 0.76 9.46
N THR A 96 -21.81 1.59 8.44
CA THR A 96 -21.22 1.17 7.17
C THR A 96 -19.87 1.84 6.94
N ILE A 97 -18.85 1.04 6.65
CA ILE A 97 -17.55 1.52 6.19
C ILE A 97 -17.43 1.24 4.69
N ARG A 98 -17.23 2.28 3.90
CA ARG A 98 -17.02 2.20 2.45
C ARG A 98 -15.56 2.42 2.10
N LEU A 99 -14.95 1.40 1.53
CA LEU A 99 -13.57 1.40 1.07
C LEU A 99 -13.56 1.31 -0.45
N ALA A 100 -12.77 2.16 -1.11
CA ALA A 100 -12.52 2.05 -2.55
C ALA A 100 -11.09 1.58 -2.82
N SER A 101 -10.93 0.64 -3.74
CA SER A 101 -9.60 0.17 -4.16
C SER A 101 -9.64 -0.40 -5.58
N HIS A 102 -8.46 -0.56 -6.19
CA HIS A 102 -8.36 -1.31 -7.44
C HIS A 102 -8.75 -2.77 -7.23
N SER A 103 -9.53 -3.36 -8.15
CA SER A 103 -10.08 -4.72 -8.05
C SER A 103 -9.02 -5.77 -7.68
N GLY A 104 -7.81 -5.67 -8.23
CA GLY A 104 -6.72 -6.59 -7.91
C GLY A 104 -6.20 -6.43 -6.48
N ILE A 105 -6.00 -5.21 -6.01
CA ILE A 105 -5.61 -4.93 -4.62
C ILE A 105 -6.72 -5.37 -3.68
N SER A 106 -7.98 -5.06 -4.04
CA SER A 106 -9.16 -5.47 -3.28
C SER A 106 -9.21 -6.98 -3.05
N SER A 107 -9.05 -7.76 -4.12
CA SER A 107 -9.23 -9.21 -4.07
C SER A 107 -8.08 -9.92 -3.33
N ILE A 108 -6.85 -9.51 -3.57
CA ILE A 108 -5.67 -10.23 -3.09
C ILE A 108 -5.21 -9.72 -1.73
N GLU A 109 -5.18 -8.40 -1.54
CA GLU A 109 -4.56 -7.78 -0.37
C GLU A 109 -5.59 -7.33 0.68
N ILE A 110 -6.72 -6.76 0.26
CA ILE A 110 -7.66 -6.12 1.17
C ILE A 110 -8.67 -7.11 1.76
N THR A 111 -9.26 -7.94 0.93
CA THR A 111 -10.36 -8.85 1.34
C THR A 111 -9.99 -9.77 2.51
N PRO A 112 -8.81 -10.40 2.57
CA PRO A 112 -8.44 -11.22 3.74
C PRO A 112 -8.49 -10.44 5.05
N HIS A 113 -8.09 -9.16 5.02
CA HIS A 113 -8.10 -8.29 6.20
C HIS A 113 -9.48 -7.79 6.58
N LEU A 114 -10.36 -7.57 5.61
CA LEU A 114 -11.76 -7.24 5.90
C LEU A 114 -12.47 -8.41 6.58
N ILE A 115 -12.15 -9.64 6.21
CA ILE A 115 -12.68 -10.86 6.85
C ILE A 115 -12.26 -10.92 8.32
N GLU A 116 -10.97 -10.70 8.61
CA GLU A 116 -10.47 -10.68 9.99
C GLU A 116 -11.05 -9.51 10.80
N PHE A 117 -11.17 -8.34 10.18
CA PHE A 117 -11.79 -7.18 10.81
C PHE A 117 -13.25 -7.48 11.20
N ARG A 118 -14.03 -8.09 10.32
CA ARG A 118 -15.42 -8.44 10.58
C ARG A 118 -15.60 -9.44 11.73
N LYS A 119 -14.65 -10.36 11.95
CA LYS A 119 -14.70 -11.27 13.10
C LYS A 119 -14.66 -10.51 14.42
N THR A 120 -13.93 -9.41 14.46
CA THR A 120 -13.79 -8.56 15.65
C THR A 120 -14.97 -7.58 15.79
N TYR A 121 -15.54 -7.13 14.66
CA TYR A 121 -16.60 -6.10 14.61
C TYR A 121 -17.77 -6.58 13.75
N PRO A 122 -18.59 -7.53 14.23
CA PRO A 122 -19.64 -8.18 13.44
C PRO A 122 -20.78 -7.25 13.02
N ASP A 123 -21.03 -6.18 13.78
CA ASP A 123 -22.12 -5.22 13.55
C ASP A 123 -21.75 -4.12 12.55
N ILE A 124 -20.51 -4.12 12.06
CA ILE A 124 -20.06 -3.19 11.02
C ILE A 124 -20.31 -3.80 9.63
N THR A 125 -21.05 -3.07 8.81
CA THR A 125 -21.20 -3.38 7.39
C THR A 125 -19.98 -2.85 6.63
N LEU A 126 -19.33 -3.71 5.85
CA LEU A 126 -18.20 -3.37 5.01
C LEU A 126 -18.61 -3.40 3.54
N GLU A 127 -18.44 -2.29 2.85
CA GLU A 127 -18.66 -2.18 1.41
C GLU A 127 -17.33 -1.90 0.73
N LEU A 128 -16.97 -2.76 -0.22
CA LEU A 128 -15.75 -2.61 -1.02
C LEU A 128 -16.12 -2.22 -2.44
N HIS A 129 -15.70 -1.04 -2.85
CA HIS A 129 -16.00 -0.45 -4.14
C HIS A 129 -14.77 -0.47 -5.05
N ASP A 130 -14.99 -0.60 -6.35
CA ASP A 130 -13.92 -0.41 -7.32
C ASP A 130 -13.51 1.06 -7.42
N LEU A 131 -12.21 1.30 -7.54
CA LEU A 131 -11.66 2.63 -7.73
C LEU A 131 -11.89 3.09 -9.17
N THR A 132 -13.00 3.80 -9.41
CA THR A 132 -13.43 4.27 -10.73
C THR A 132 -12.85 5.61 -11.12
N LYS A 133 -12.32 6.35 -10.16
CA LYS A 133 -11.67 7.66 -10.33
C LYS A 133 -10.32 7.66 -9.64
N GLN A 134 -9.46 8.59 -10.04
CA GLN A 134 -8.21 8.81 -9.32
C GLN A 134 -8.47 9.36 -7.92
N ILE A 135 -7.50 9.15 -7.03
CA ILE A 135 -7.48 9.81 -5.74
C ILE A 135 -6.89 11.21 -5.96
N PRO A 136 -7.52 12.32 -5.47
CA PRO A 136 -8.59 12.37 -4.44
C PRO A 136 -10.03 12.36 -4.97
N GLU A 137 -10.28 12.38 -6.26
CA GLU A 137 -11.60 12.57 -6.86
C GLU A 137 -12.65 11.57 -6.38
N ILE A 138 -12.22 10.34 -6.04
CA ILE A 138 -13.12 9.28 -5.55
C ILE A 138 -13.87 9.67 -4.26
N PHE A 139 -13.31 10.59 -3.46
CA PHE A 139 -13.94 11.07 -2.23
C PHE A 139 -15.02 12.11 -2.46
N HIS A 140 -15.15 12.64 -3.67
CA HIS A 140 -16.02 13.77 -4.01
C HIS A 140 -17.10 13.42 -5.05
N LEU A 141 -17.38 12.13 -5.25
CA LEU A 141 -18.42 11.71 -6.19
C LEU A 141 -19.82 12.07 -5.63
N ALA A 142 -20.54 12.91 -6.38
CA ALA A 142 -21.84 13.46 -5.95
C ALA A 142 -22.95 12.41 -5.91
N ASP A 143 -22.91 11.43 -6.80
CA ASP A 143 -24.02 10.48 -7.04
C ASP A 143 -23.85 9.13 -6.35
N THR A 144 -22.85 8.99 -5.50
CA THR A 144 -22.56 7.74 -4.79
C THR A 144 -22.47 7.97 -3.29
N PRO A 145 -22.79 6.97 -2.46
CA PRO A 145 -22.52 7.06 -1.04
C PRO A 145 -21.05 7.43 -0.78
N PRO A 146 -20.76 8.31 0.19
CA PRO A 146 -19.40 8.81 0.38
C PRO A 146 -18.42 7.68 0.69
N ILE A 147 -17.31 7.67 -0.02
CA ILE A 147 -16.20 6.75 0.26
C ILE A 147 -15.47 7.26 1.51
N HIS A 148 -15.27 6.38 2.46
CA HIS A 148 -14.61 6.71 3.71
C HIS A 148 -13.09 6.56 3.61
N LEU A 149 -12.65 5.54 2.89
CA LEU A 149 -11.27 5.11 2.75
C LEU A 149 -10.97 4.80 1.29
N ALA A 150 -9.75 5.08 0.84
CA ALA A 150 -9.30 4.64 -0.47
C ALA A 150 -7.88 4.06 -0.37
N ALA A 151 -7.66 2.95 -1.06
CA ALA A 151 -6.35 2.34 -1.22
C ALA A 151 -6.01 2.21 -2.70
N GLY A 152 -4.89 2.78 -3.13
CA GLY A 152 -4.53 2.79 -4.53
C GLY A 152 -3.22 3.55 -4.79
N TYR A 153 -3.02 3.91 -6.04
CA TYR A 153 -1.88 4.74 -6.43
C TYR A 153 -2.28 6.20 -6.46
N GLY A 154 -1.36 7.09 -6.10
CA GLY A 154 -1.64 8.50 -6.11
C GLY A 154 -0.38 9.36 -5.94
N PRO A 155 -0.52 10.69 -6.03
CA PRO A 155 0.61 11.58 -5.87
C PRO A 155 1.15 11.52 -4.45
N ASN A 156 2.45 11.35 -4.31
CA ASN A 156 3.15 11.44 -3.02
C ASN A 156 3.32 12.91 -2.60
N ARG A 157 2.19 13.60 -2.42
CA ARG A 157 2.14 15.00 -1.96
C ARG A 157 0.91 15.20 -1.07
N PRO A 158 0.93 16.18 -0.15
CA PRO A 158 -0.26 16.53 0.62
C PRO A 158 -1.45 16.85 -0.29
N ILE A 159 -2.62 16.40 0.11
CA ILE A 159 -3.89 16.69 -0.55
C ILE A 159 -4.80 17.32 0.49
N ASP A 160 -5.33 18.51 0.17
CA ASP A 160 -6.19 19.25 1.09
C ASP A 160 -7.42 18.44 1.51
N GLY A 161 -7.70 18.46 2.80
CA GLY A 161 -8.84 17.75 3.38
C GLY A 161 -8.65 16.24 3.54
N LEU A 162 -7.55 15.66 3.06
CA LEU A 162 -7.26 14.23 3.17
C LEU A 162 -6.01 13.99 4.03
N VAL A 163 -5.98 12.81 4.65
CA VAL A 163 -4.79 12.23 5.26
C VAL A 163 -4.36 11.08 4.38
N ALA A 164 -3.19 11.20 3.78
CA ALA A 164 -2.58 10.17 2.98
C ALA A 164 -1.52 9.44 3.81
N ARG A 165 -1.53 8.11 3.74
CA ARG A 165 -0.48 7.28 4.29
C ARG A 165 0.25 6.58 3.15
N TYR A 166 1.54 6.83 3.06
CA TYR A 166 2.42 6.13 2.14
C TYR A 166 2.63 4.69 2.61
N LEU A 167 2.34 3.73 1.74
CA LEU A 167 2.48 2.29 2.00
C LEU A 167 3.78 1.73 1.44
N GLY A 168 4.37 2.39 0.47
CA GLY A 168 5.57 1.97 -0.22
C GLY A 168 5.47 2.22 -1.73
N GLU A 169 6.49 1.83 -2.45
CA GLU A 169 6.48 1.81 -3.91
C GLU A 169 6.06 0.42 -4.38
N MET A 170 5.14 0.39 -5.34
CA MET A 170 4.71 -0.85 -5.96
C MET A 170 5.68 -1.22 -7.08
N PRO A 171 6.37 -2.36 -6.99
CA PRO A 171 7.17 -2.85 -8.09
C PRO A 171 6.29 -3.43 -9.19
N PHE A 172 6.66 -3.12 -10.43
CA PHE A 172 6.04 -3.63 -11.64
C PHE A 172 7.03 -4.45 -12.42
N LEU A 173 6.57 -5.53 -13.03
CA LEU A 173 7.39 -6.46 -13.77
C LEU A 173 6.97 -6.52 -15.23
N CYS A 174 7.96 -6.53 -16.11
CA CYS A 174 7.73 -6.91 -17.50
C CYS A 174 7.72 -8.44 -17.61
N CYS A 175 6.66 -9.02 -18.12
CA CYS A 175 6.50 -10.47 -18.16
C CYS A 175 5.66 -10.96 -19.34
N ALA A 176 5.86 -12.25 -19.66
CA ALA A 176 5.08 -12.99 -20.64
C ALA A 176 5.02 -14.47 -20.25
N SER A 177 4.08 -15.23 -20.82
CA SER A 177 4.06 -16.68 -20.62
C SER A 177 5.15 -17.41 -21.40
N PRO A 178 5.64 -18.56 -20.91
CA PRO A 178 6.52 -19.44 -21.69
C PRO A 178 5.97 -19.76 -23.08
N LEU A 179 4.66 -20.05 -23.15
CA LEU A 179 3.97 -20.34 -24.41
C LEU A 179 4.14 -19.22 -25.47
N TYR A 180 4.06 -17.97 -25.04
CA TYR A 180 4.28 -16.83 -25.94
C TYR A 180 5.76 -16.71 -26.34
N LEU A 181 6.66 -16.84 -25.36
CA LEU A 181 8.10 -16.68 -25.57
C LEU A 181 8.69 -17.78 -26.46
N GLU A 182 8.21 -19.02 -26.36
CA GLU A 182 8.61 -20.13 -27.24
C GLU A 182 8.26 -19.87 -28.71
N ARG A 183 7.15 -19.20 -28.93
CA ARG A 183 6.66 -18.92 -30.31
C ARG A 183 7.27 -17.66 -30.92
N PHE A 184 7.51 -16.63 -30.13
CA PHE A 184 7.88 -15.30 -30.62
C PHE A 184 9.25 -14.81 -30.17
N GLY A 185 9.95 -15.58 -29.32
CA GLY A 185 11.18 -15.16 -28.67
C GLY A 185 10.97 -14.24 -27.50
N ALA A 186 12.02 -14.04 -26.71
CA ALA A 186 12.04 -13.09 -25.59
C ALA A 186 12.79 -11.82 -26.01
N PRO A 187 12.21 -10.62 -25.91
CA PRO A 187 12.96 -9.40 -26.17
C PRO A 187 13.97 -9.14 -25.04
N HIS A 188 15.18 -8.73 -25.41
CA HIS A 188 16.25 -8.33 -24.49
C HIS A 188 16.36 -6.82 -24.32
N HIS A 189 15.79 -6.06 -25.26
CA HIS A 189 15.77 -4.61 -25.25
C HIS A 189 14.38 -4.08 -25.62
N PRO A 190 13.89 -2.94 -25.06
CA PRO A 190 12.57 -2.37 -25.37
C PRO A 190 12.35 -2.09 -26.86
N SER A 191 13.39 -1.83 -27.66
CA SER A 191 13.29 -1.65 -29.11
C SER A 191 12.73 -2.88 -29.84
N GLU A 192 12.96 -4.07 -29.32
CA GLU A 192 12.52 -5.33 -29.92
C GLU A 192 11.01 -5.54 -29.73
N CYS A 193 10.37 -4.81 -28.80
CA CYS A 193 8.94 -4.86 -28.58
C CYS A 193 8.12 -4.52 -29.83
N VAL A 194 8.71 -3.83 -30.82
CA VAL A 194 8.09 -3.56 -32.14
C VAL A 194 7.70 -4.85 -32.88
N ASN A 195 8.31 -5.98 -32.54
CA ASN A 195 8.00 -7.28 -33.13
C ASN A 195 6.98 -8.09 -32.31
N HIS A 196 6.56 -7.58 -31.16
CA HIS A 196 5.73 -8.29 -30.19
C HIS A 196 4.35 -7.65 -30.01
N ILE A 197 3.44 -8.42 -29.38
CA ILE A 197 2.10 -7.97 -29.01
C ILE A 197 2.15 -7.44 -27.59
N GLY A 198 1.74 -6.19 -27.38
CA GLY A 198 1.61 -5.58 -26.05
C GLY A 198 0.26 -5.88 -25.41
N ILE A 199 0.27 -6.35 -24.16
CA ILE A 199 -0.92 -6.47 -23.32
C ILE A 199 -0.92 -5.31 -22.34
N LEU A 200 -1.80 -4.35 -22.54
CA LEU A 200 -1.74 -3.04 -21.91
C LEU A 200 -2.92 -2.82 -20.96
N ILE A 201 -2.64 -2.17 -19.84
CA ILE A 201 -3.68 -1.58 -19.00
C ILE A 201 -3.97 -0.17 -19.51
N ASN A 202 -5.23 0.16 -19.68
CA ASN A 202 -5.67 1.52 -19.98
C ASN A 202 -7.02 1.77 -19.30
N SER A 203 -6.98 2.29 -18.10
CA SER A 203 -8.14 2.55 -17.25
C SER A 203 -8.22 4.01 -16.83
N PRO A 204 -9.34 4.48 -16.27
CA PRO A 204 -9.45 5.84 -15.74
C PRO A 204 -8.42 6.18 -14.66
N THR A 205 -7.92 5.17 -13.96
CA THR A 205 -6.96 5.32 -12.86
C THR A 205 -5.52 5.00 -13.23
N ARG A 206 -5.29 4.45 -14.44
CA ARG A 206 -3.95 4.08 -14.91
C ARG A 206 -3.86 4.07 -16.43
N VAL A 207 -2.97 4.86 -16.96
CA VAL A 207 -2.64 4.92 -18.37
C VAL A 207 -1.63 3.83 -18.72
N ALA A 208 -1.67 3.31 -19.95
CA ALA A 208 -0.72 2.33 -20.46
C ALA A 208 0.72 2.87 -20.37
N THR A 209 1.65 2.03 -19.93
CA THR A 209 3.07 2.35 -19.88
C THR A 209 3.61 2.61 -21.29
N GLN A 210 4.18 3.79 -21.51
CA GLN A 210 4.68 4.25 -22.80
C GLN A 210 6.19 4.05 -22.96
N GLU A 211 6.90 3.86 -21.86
CA GLU A 211 8.35 3.74 -21.84
C GLU A 211 8.82 2.85 -20.69
N LEU A 212 10.00 2.28 -20.84
CA LEU A 212 10.71 1.60 -19.76
C LEU A 212 12.01 2.35 -19.48
N ILE A 213 12.46 2.29 -18.22
CA ILE A 213 13.62 3.01 -17.72
C ILE A 213 14.66 2.02 -17.24
N ARG A 214 15.92 2.25 -17.64
CA ARG A 214 17.11 1.56 -17.12
C ARG A 214 18.22 2.58 -16.92
N ASP A 215 18.85 2.59 -15.76
CA ASP A 215 19.98 3.48 -15.41
C ASP A 215 19.66 4.97 -15.63
N GLY A 216 18.42 5.37 -15.38
CA GLY A 216 17.93 6.75 -15.57
C GLY A 216 17.58 7.11 -17.02
N ILE A 217 17.78 6.21 -17.98
CA ILE A 217 17.47 6.43 -19.39
C ILE A 217 16.12 5.81 -19.71
N ALA A 218 15.19 6.65 -20.20
CA ALA A 218 13.88 6.21 -20.67
C ALA A 218 13.94 5.75 -22.12
N TYR A 219 13.32 4.63 -22.43
CA TYR A 219 13.20 4.10 -23.77
C TYR A 219 11.74 3.87 -24.15
N PRO A 220 11.22 4.47 -25.24
CA PRO A 220 9.83 4.36 -25.62
C PRO A 220 9.48 2.93 -26.06
N LEU A 221 8.28 2.46 -25.63
CA LEU A 221 7.73 1.18 -26.06
C LEU A 221 6.90 1.37 -27.34
N ARG A 222 7.20 0.55 -28.33
CA ARG A 222 6.42 0.42 -29.57
C ARG A 222 6.09 -1.05 -29.76
N TRP A 223 4.83 -1.32 -30.08
CA TRP A 223 4.34 -2.68 -30.26
C TRP A 223 3.95 -2.93 -31.70
N LYS A 224 4.12 -4.17 -32.18
CA LYS A 224 3.58 -4.60 -33.47
C LYS A 224 2.06 -4.43 -33.52
N SER A 225 1.40 -4.81 -32.45
CA SER A 225 0.00 -4.61 -32.16
C SER A 225 -0.21 -4.68 -30.65
N SER A 226 -1.41 -4.30 -30.17
CA SER A 226 -1.68 -4.37 -28.74
C SER A 226 -3.11 -4.78 -28.46
N MET A 227 -3.31 -5.39 -27.28
CA MET A 227 -4.62 -5.58 -26.65
C MET A 227 -4.68 -4.69 -25.41
N SER A 228 -5.76 -3.94 -25.26
CA SER A 228 -5.93 -3.01 -24.15
C SER A 228 -7.10 -3.43 -23.26
N PHE A 229 -6.87 -3.44 -21.95
CA PHE A 229 -7.84 -3.83 -20.94
C PHE A 229 -8.02 -2.73 -19.89
N LYS A 230 -9.20 -2.69 -19.26
CA LYS A 230 -9.51 -1.71 -18.20
C LYS A 230 -9.24 -2.23 -16.79
N ASN A 231 -8.94 -3.53 -16.64
CA ASN A 231 -8.58 -4.10 -15.35
C ASN A 231 -7.37 -5.04 -15.44
N LEU A 232 -6.60 -5.12 -14.37
CA LEU A 232 -5.36 -5.89 -14.32
C LEU A 232 -5.58 -7.40 -14.25
N MET A 233 -6.74 -7.87 -13.80
CA MET A 233 -7.05 -9.30 -13.81
C MET A 233 -7.13 -9.82 -15.24
N ALA A 234 -7.79 -9.09 -16.14
CA ALA A 234 -7.85 -9.42 -17.56
C ALA A 234 -6.45 -9.34 -18.23
N VAL A 235 -5.64 -8.32 -17.88
CA VAL A 235 -4.24 -8.22 -18.34
C VAL A 235 -3.43 -9.46 -17.93
N ARG A 236 -3.50 -9.87 -16.65
CA ARG A 236 -2.83 -11.08 -16.14
C ARG A 236 -3.30 -12.33 -16.89
N THR A 237 -4.61 -12.48 -17.02
CA THR A 237 -5.20 -13.65 -17.71
C THR A 237 -4.74 -13.74 -19.16
N ALA A 238 -4.77 -12.64 -19.90
CA ALA A 238 -4.30 -12.59 -21.27
C ALA A 238 -2.81 -12.95 -21.39
N ALA A 239 -1.97 -12.45 -20.49
CA ALA A 239 -0.55 -12.79 -20.44
C ALA A 239 -0.31 -14.28 -20.18
N VAL A 240 -0.98 -14.88 -19.19
CA VAL A 240 -0.88 -16.30 -18.84
C VAL A 240 -1.31 -17.19 -20.01
N LEU A 241 -2.37 -16.77 -20.73
CA LEU A 241 -2.87 -17.49 -21.90
C LEU A 241 -2.01 -17.29 -23.18
N GLY A 242 -0.91 -16.55 -23.10
CA GLY A 242 0.02 -16.40 -24.21
C GLY A 242 -0.36 -15.38 -25.25
N ALA A 243 -1.16 -14.38 -24.90
CA ALA A 243 -1.59 -13.35 -25.85
C ALA A 243 -0.51 -12.32 -26.19
N GLY A 244 0.52 -12.14 -25.31
CA GLY A 244 1.56 -11.13 -25.53
C GLY A 244 2.42 -10.86 -24.31
N ILE A 245 3.06 -9.69 -24.33
CA ILE A 245 3.94 -9.16 -23.28
C ILE A 245 3.20 -8.10 -22.49
N VAL A 246 3.25 -8.20 -21.15
CA VAL A 246 2.82 -7.15 -20.23
C VAL A 246 4.05 -6.35 -19.79
N PRO A 247 4.12 -5.03 -20.08
CA PRO A 247 5.29 -4.23 -19.70
C PRO A 247 5.33 -3.87 -18.20
N ASP A 248 4.21 -3.97 -17.49
CA ASP A 248 4.00 -3.31 -16.21
C ASP A 248 3.01 -4.03 -15.29
N LEU A 249 3.11 -5.35 -15.19
CA LEU A 249 2.27 -6.11 -14.27
C LEU A 249 2.72 -5.87 -12.82
N PRO A 250 1.83 -5.40 -11.91
CA PRO A 250 2.19 -5.26 -10.49
C PRO A 250 2.64 -6.60 -9.89
N LEU A 251 3.66 -6.56 -9.03
CA LEU A 251 4.24 -7.75 -8.43
C LEU A 251 3.20 -8.68 -7.80
N PHE A 252 2.24 -8.15 -7.03
CA PHE A 252 1.22 -8.97 -6.36
C PHE A 252 0.30 -9.71 -7.34
N HIS A 253 0.12 -9.22 -8.58
CA HIS A 253 -0.56 -9.95 -9.65
C HIS A 253 0.32 -11.01 -10.31
N ALA A 254 1.63 -10.79 -10.31
CA ALA A 254 2.57 -11.66 -11.02
C ALA A 254 3.04 -12.86 -10.19
N VAL A 255 3.17 -12.70 -8.88
CA VAL A 255 3.89 -13.63 -7.98
C VAL A 255 3.45 -15.09 -8.13
N GLU A 256 2.16 -15.37 -8.08
CA GLU A 256 1.66 -16.74 -8.15
C GLU A 256 1.94 -17.36 -9.53
N ALA A 257 1.71 -16.59 -10.59
CA ALA A 257 1.96 -17.05 -11.96
C ALA A 257 3.46 -17.22 -12.26
N LEU A 258 4.33 -16.42 -11.63
CA LEU A 258 5.79 -16.60 -11.70
C LEU A 258 6.23 -17.85 -10.95
N ARG A 259 5.71 -18.07 -9.72
CA ARG A 259 6.02 -19.26 -8.92
C ARG A 259 5.58 -20.57 -9.58
N SER A 260 4.41 -20.54 -10.21
CA SER A 260 3.89 -21.71 -10.95
C SER A 260 4.48 -21.88 -12.36
N GLY A 261 5.37 -20.97 -12.79
CA GLY A 261 5.96 -21.00 -14.13
C GLY A 261 5.02 -20.61 -15.26
N GLN A 262 3.82 -20.11 -14.96
CA GLN A 262 2.88 -19.62 -15.96
C GLN A 262 3.32 -18.29 -16.60
N LEU A 263 4.12 -17.50 -15.89
CA LEU A 263 4.77 -16.31 -16.40
C LEU A 263 6.28 -16.38 -16.15
N LYS A 264 7.03 -15.68 -16.98
CA LYS A 264 8.47 -15.40 -16.82
C LYS A 264 8.71 -13.91 -16.91
N THR A 265 9.64 -13.40 -16.11
CA THR A 265 10.15 -12.03 -16.27
C THR A 265 11.00 -11.93 -17.52
N ILE A 266 10.89 -10.80 -18.20
CA ILE A 266 11.69 -10.45 -19.39
C ILE A 266 12.14 -9.00 -19.28
N LEU A 267 13.02 -8.55 -20.18
CA LEU A 267 13.58 -7.20 -20.17
C LEU A 267 14.23 -6.88 -18.80
N GLU A 268 15.10 -7.76 -18.34
CA GLU A 268 15.77 -7.62 -17.04
C GLU A 268 16.49 -6.27 -16.90
N GLY A 269 16.32 -5.64 -15.74
CA GLY A 269 16.87 -4.32 -15.45
C GLY A 269 16.03 -3.16 -16.01
N TRP A 270 15.07 -3.42 -16.90
CA TRP A 270 14.12 -2.42 -17.37
C TRP A 270 12.87 -2.38 -16.47
N ARG A 271 12.40 -1.18 -16.16
CA ARG A 271 11.23 -0.99 -15.28
C ARG A 271 10.38 0.20 -15.75
N CYS A 272 9.10 0.17 -15.48
CA CYS A 272 8.26 1.35 -15.60
C CYS A 272 8.44 2.29 -14.41
N HIS A 273 7.87 3.49 -14.48
CA HIS A 273 7.83 4.40 -13.34
C HIS A 273 7.18 3.72 -12.13
N LEU A 274 7.85 3.84 -10.98
CA LEU A 274 7.30 3.38 -9.71
C LEU A 274 6.09 4.27 -9.34
N LEU A 275 5.03 3.63 -8.89
CA LEU A 275 3.85 4.35 -8.42
C LEU A 275 3.76 4.24 -6.90
N PRO A 276 3.68 5.39 -6.19
CA PRO A 276 3.45 5.39 -4.75
C PRO A 276 2.11 4.72 -4.42
N ALA A 277 2.15 3.68 -3.60
CA ALA A 277 0.95 3.09 -3.04
C ALA A 277 0.54 3.89 -1.80
N LEU A 278 -0.72 4.31 -1.77
CA LEU A 278 -1.25 5.18 -0.74
C LEU A 278 -2.54 4.60 -0.16
N PHE A 279 -2.71 4.84 1.13
CA PHE A 279 -3.96 4.69 1.83
C PHE A 279 -4.44 6.07 2.26
N MET A 280 -5.67 6.44 1.92
CA MET A 280 -6.19 7.78 2.17
C MET A 280 -7.53 7.78 2.86
N ARG A 281 -7.77 8.84 3.63
CA ARG A 281 -9.04 9.13 4.31
C ARG A 281 -9.27 10.63 4.43
N HIS A 282 -10.50 11.04 4.73
CA HIS A 282 -10.77 12.41 5.11
C HIS A 282 -10.02 12.81 6.40
N ARG A 283 -9.55 14.07 6.47
CA ARG A 283 -8.89 14.62 7.66
C ARG A 283 -9.86 14.72 8.84
N LYS A 284 -11.07 15.22 8.60
CA LYS A 284 -12.11 15.28 9.63
C LYS A 284 -12.72 13.90 9.79
N PRO A 285 -12.75 13.33 11.01
CA PRO A 285 -13.48 12.10 11.25
C PRO A 285 -14.95 12.36 10.93
N MET A 286 -15.55 11.53 10.10
CA MET A 286 -17.01 11.50 9.98
C MET A 286 -17.55 11.03 11.32
N LYS A 287 -18.71 11.58 11.74
CA LYS A 287 -19.31 11.37 13.08
C LYS A 287 -19.17 9.93 13.55
N LYS A 288 -18.69 9.80 14.78
CA LYS A 288 -18.65 8.69 15.78
C LYS A 288 -18.75 7.20 15.37
N ASP A 289 -18.85 6.83 14.11
CA ASP A 289 -19.16 5.48 13.68
C ASP A 289 -17.88 4.72 13.29
N GLY A 290 -17.61 3.58 13.83
CA GLY A 290 -16.68 2.49 13.44
C GLY A 290 -15.34 2.80 12.73
N TYR A 291 -15.22 3.98 12.17
CA TYR A 291 -14.20 4.46 11.27
C TYR A 291 -12.80 4.58 11.92
N VAL A 292 -12.71 5.09 13.14
CA VAL A 292 -11.44 5.23 13.87
C VAL A 292 -10.84 3.85 14.15
N PHE A 293 -11.70 2.86 14.39
CA PHE A 293 -11.30 1.49 14.68
C PHE A 293 -10.81 0.71 13.47
N PHE A 294 -11.45 0.89 12.32
CA PHE A 294 -10.97 0.27 11.09
C PHE A 294 -9.53 0.70 10.78
N LEU A 295 -9.21 1.96 11.01
CA LEU A 295 -7.87 2.48 10.79
C LEU A 295 -6.83 1.90 11.76
N THR A 296 -7.18 1.68 13.03
CA THR A 296 -6.27 1.07 14.00
C THR A 296 -6.04 -0.42 13.71
N GLY A 297 -7.08 -1.17 13.38
CA GLY A 297 -6.97 -2.58 12.96
C GLY A 297 -6.17 -2.75 11.66
N TRP A 298 -6.47 -1.95 10.65
CA TRP A 298 -5.75 -1.94 9.37
C TRP A 298 -4.29 -1.51 9.48
N ARG A 299 -3.95 -0.63 10.41
CA ARG A 299 -2.59 -0.17 10.69
C ARG A 299 -1.64 -1.33 10.99
N ASN A 300 -2.12 -2.39 11.62
CA ASN A 300 -1.29 -3.52 12.05
C ASN A 300 -0.96 -4.53 10.96
N VAL A 301 -1.81 -4.63 9.96
CA VAL A 301 -1.75 -5.72 8.99
C VAL A 301 -0.90 -5.35 7.77
N ASN A 302 -1.00 -4.14 7.28
CA ASN A 302 -0.46 -3.79 5.95
C ASN A 302 1.05 -3.57 5.87
N LYS A 303 1.73 -3.14 6.97
CA LYS A 303 3.18 -2.90 6.90
C LYS A 303 4.02 -4.17 6.73
N ARG A 304 3.54 -5.30 7.26
CA ARG A 304 4.31 -6.56 7.22
C ARG A 304 4.19 -7.29 5.88
N HIS A 305 3.04 -7.26 5.24
CA HIS A 305 2.81 -8.07 4.04
C HIS A 305 3.34 -7.42 2.76
N LEU A 306 3.05 -6.16 2.49
CA LEU A 306 3.52 -5.50 1.26
C LEU A 306 5.05 -5.34 1.22
N ILE A 307 5.67 -4.88 2.33
CA ILE A 307 7.13 -4.69 2.40
C ILE A 307 7.88 -6.02 2.50
N ASN A 308 7.39 -6.97 3.32
CA ASN A 308 8.02 -8.28 3.46
C ASN A 308 7.79 -9.15 2.22
N TYR A 309 6.65 -9.04 1.55
CA TYR A 309 6.37 -9.77 0.33
C TYR A 309 7.28 -9.32 -0.81
N ALA A 310 7.42 -8.01 -1.02
CA ALA A 310 8.34 -7.46 -2.00
C ALA A 310 9.81 -7.77 -1.65
N ARG A 311 10.20 -7.64 -0.37
CA ARG A 311 11.56 -7.89 0.11
C ARG A 311 11.95 -9.38 0.07
N ASN A 312 11.08 -10.28 0.50
CA ASN A 312 11.34 -11.72 0.48
C ASN A 312 11.35 -12.29 -0.95
N PHE A 313 10.53 -11.74 -1.85
CA PHE A 313 10.53 -12.14 -3.25
C PHE A 313 11.77 -11.63 -4.00
N LEU A 314 12.13 -10.36 -3.82
CA LEU A 314 13.36 -9.81 -4.42
C LEU A 314 14.61 -10.54 -3.88
N SER A 315 14.64 -10.88 -2.59
CA SER A 315 15.74 -11.70 -2.02
C SER A 315 15.76 -13.12 -2.57
N SER A 316 14.60 -13.72 -2.86
CA SER A 316 14.55 -15.04 -3.48
C SER A 316 14.95 -15.02 -4.95
N MET A 317 14.64 -13.94 -5.69
CA MET A 317 15.09 -13.79 -7.09
C MET A 317 16.61 -13.57 -7.20
N VAL A 318 17.21 -12.82 -6.27
CA VAL A 318 18.69 -12.64 -6.22
C VAL A 318 19.41 -13.97 -5.97
N ASN A 319 18.79 -14.90 -5.23
CA ASN A 319 19.35 -16.23 -4.97
C ASN A 319 19.14 -17.26 -6.12
N TYR A 320 18.39 -16.91 -7.16
CA TYR A 320 18.19 -17.75 -8.36
C TYR A 320 19.03 -17.30 -9.56
N THR A 321 19.85 -16.26 -9.41
CA THR A 321 20.70 -15.71 -10.49
C THR A 321 22.20 -15.96 -10.23
N PHE A 322 22.55 -16.99 -9.43
CA PHE A 322 23.90 -17.51 -9.32
C PHE A 322 23.92 -19.02 -9.55
#